data_b93fa10e5f57ee18a03c19823d66663b
#
_entry.id   b93fa10e5f57ee18a03c19823d66663b
#
_cell.length_a   1.000
_cell.length_b   1.000
_cell.length_c   1.000
_cell.angle_alpha   90.00
_cell.angle_beta   90.00
_cell.angle_gamma   90.00
#
_symmetry.space_group_name_H-M   'P 1'
#
loop_
_entity.id
_entity.type
_entity.pdbx_description
1 polymer ?
#
loop_
_entity_poly.entity_id
_entity_poly.type
_entity_poly.pdbx_seq_one_letter_code
_entity_poly.pdbx_strand_id
1 'polypeptide(L)'
;ASRGLGDVYKRQPQEGKEGQEFYRYERLVIQAIIRYGEKIMCNMEDEEGKEIPVSVIEYVVNDLKEDDLAFHNPMHRRILTEAMTHVHDSGFIAERYFIAHSDPELSSIATELASDRYQLSKFHSKTQKITTDEERLFELVPLLMINFKNAIVAAELKHIMYALQDPVNEADDEKCAALMQRYKAVSYTHLRAHETRSN
;
A
#
# COMPACT_ATOMS: atom_id res chain seq x y z
N ALA A 1 0.83 -36.57 13.44
CA ALA A 1 1.77 -35.54 12.96
C ALA A 1 0.99 -34.61 12.03
N SER A 2 0.52 -33.50 12.57
CA SER A 2 -0.20 -32.45 11.85
C SER A 2 0.81 -31.65 11.05
N ARG A 3 0.91 -31.86 9.73
CA ARG A 3 1.61 -30.97 8.83
C ARG A 3 0.67 -29.84 8.45
N GLY A 4 0.97 -28.66 8.97
CA GLY A 4 0.14 -27.47 8.82
C GLY A 4 0.00 -27.05 7.35
N LEU A 5 -1.19 -26.61 7.00
CA LEU A 5 -1.57 -25.97 5.72
C LEU A 5 -0.76 -24.69 5.38
N GLY A 6 0.22 -24.31 6.21
CA GLY A 6 1.06 -23.12 6.04
C GLY A 6 2.18 -23.23 5.00
N ASP A 7 2.51 -24.44 4.53
CA ASP A 7 3.70 -24.64 3.68
C ASP A 7 3.46 -24.55 2.16
N VAL A 8 2.21 -24.46 1.71
CA VAL A 8 1.91 -24.45 0.27
C VAL A 8 2.17 -23.08 -0.39
N TYR A 9 2.33 -22.01 0.40
CA TYR A 9 2.45 -20.63 -0.11
C TYR A 9 3.80 -19.96 0.10
N LYS A 10 4.78 -20.66 0.67
CA LYS A 10 6.18 -20.20 0.62
C LYS A 10 6.75 -20.51 -0.77
N ARG A 11 6.38 -19.73 -1.79
CA ARG A 11 7.27 -19.57 -2.93
C ARG A 11 8.57 -19.04 -2.37
N GLN A 12 9.66 -19.81 -2.54
CA GLN A 12 11.00 -19.29 -2.32
C GLN A 12 11.12 -17.99 -3.11
N PRO A 13 11.51 -16.87 -2.51
CA PRO A 13 11.77 -15.64 -3.23
C PRO A 13 12.76 -15.98 -4.35
N GLN A 14 12.37 -15.82 -5.60
CA GLN A 14 13.34 -15.83 -6.67
C GLN A 14 14.17 -14.56 -6.46
N GLU A 15 15.44 -14.72 -6.13
CA GLU A 15 16.37 -13.60 -5.99
C GLU A 15 16.17 -12.59 -7.13
N GLY A 16 15.92 -11.32 -6.82
CA GLY A 16 15.66 -10.26 -7.77
C GLY A 16 14.19 -9.99 -8.14
N LYS A 17 13.21 -10.77 -7.64
CA LYS A 17 11.76 -10.52 -7.89
C LYS A 17 10.98 -10.17 -6.63
N GLU A 18 11.62 -10.12 -5.47
CA GLU A 18 10.96 -9.75 -4.23
C GLU A 18 10.43 -8.31 -4.31
N GLY A 19 9.14 -8.14 -4.03
CA GLY A 19 8.50 -6.83 -4.03
C GLY A 19 8.19 -6.23 -5.40
N GLN A 20 8.31 -6.99 -6.52
CA GLN A 20 7.96 -6.46 -7.86
C GLN A 20 6.46 -6.55 -8.18
N GLU A 21 5.73 -7.48 -7.59
CA GLU A 21 4.33 -7.74 -7.90
C GLU A 21 3.45 -6.49 -7.72
N PHE A 22 3.68 -5.73 -6.63
CA PHE A 22 2.91 -4.52 -6.32
C PHE A 22 3.74 -3.24 -6.45
N TYR A 23 4.95 -3.33 -6.96
CA TYR A 23 5.92 -2.23 -7.02
C TYR A 23 5.33 -0.93 -7.58
N ARG A 24 4.53 -1.03 -8.65
CA ARG A 24 3.91 0.14 -9.29
C ARG A 24 2.96 0.88 -8.34
N TYR A 25 2.19 0.16 -7.55
CA TYR A 25 1.21 0.76 -6.63
C TYR A 25 1.92 1.30 -5.39
N GLU A 26 2.82 0.52 -4.82
CA GLU A 26 3.64 0.95 -3.69
C GLU A 26 4.46 2.20 -4.04
N ARG A 27 5.08 2.23 -5.22
CA ARG A 27 5.87 3.36 -5.70
C ARG A 27 5.10 4.68 -5.68
N LEU A 28 3.82 4.67 -6.04
CA LEU A 28 2.98 5.87 -6.01
C LEU A 28 2.71 6.34 -4.57
N VAL A 29 2.49 5.42 -3.63
CA VAL A 29 2.34 5.76 -2.21
C VAL A 29 3.66 6.33 -1.65
N ILE A 30 4.79 5.68 -1.95
CA ILE A 30 6.12 6.16 -1.55
C ILE A 30 6.43 7.53 -2.15
N GLN A 31 6.03 7.80 -3.38
CA GLN A 31 6.15 9.13 -3.99
C GLN A 31 5.37 10.18 -3.20
N ALA A 32 4.15 9.88 -2.76
CA ALA A 32 3.37 10.78 -1.92
C ALA A 32 4.04 11.01 -0.56
N ILE A 33 4.62 9.97 0.06
CA ILE A 33 5.38 10.07 1.31
C ILE A 33 6.62 10.97 1.14
N ILE A 34 7.41 10.77 0.10
CA ILE A 34 8.63 11.56 -0.13
C ILE A 34 8.28 13.04 -0.37
N ARG A 35 7.25 13.32 -1.15
CA ARG A 35 6.91 14.70 -1.54
C ARG A 35 6.10 15.47 -0.51
N TYR A 36 5.29 14.78 0.27
CA TYR A 36 4.27 15.38 1.13
C TYR A 36 4.16 14.74 2.51
N GLY A 37 5.11 13.90 2.88
CA GLY A 37 5.00 13.01 4.04
C GLY A 37 4.68 13.71 5.36
N GLU A 38 5.27 14.86 5.61
CA GLU A 38 5.07 15.68 6.82
C GLU A 38 3.81 16.56 6.75
N LYS A 39 3.17 16.68 5.58
CA LYS A 39 1.99 17.54 5.41
C LYS A 39 0.77 16.94 6.11
N ILE A 40 0.07 17.77 6.85
CA ILE A 40 -1.21 17.39 7.45
C ILE A 40 -2.25 17.25 6.34
N MET A 41 -2.88 16.08 6.27
CA MET A 41 -3.90 15.80 5.27
C MET A 41 -5.32 15.77 5.82
N CYS A 42 -5.51 15.42 7.07
CA CYS A 42 -6.81 15.37 7.73
C CYS A 42 -6.68 15.49 9.25
N ASN A 43 -7.82 15.66 9.93
CA ASN A 43 -7.93 15.48 11.36
C ASN A 43 -8.63 14.14 11.62
N MET A 44 -8.18 13.39 12.61
CA MET A 44 -8.82 12.17 13.10
C MET A 44 -9.15 12.34 14.58
N GLU A 45 -10.19 11.66 15.05
CA GLU A 45 -10.53 11.63 16.47
C GLU A 45 -9.69 10.54 17.16
N ASP A 46 -9.06 10.88 18.29
CA ASP A 46 -8.40 9.91 19.15
C ASP A 46 -9.41 9.16 20.03
N GLU A 47 -8.92 8.25 20.88
CA GLU A 47 -9.76 7.45 21.79
C GLU A 47 -10.56 8.29 22.78
N GLU A 48 -10.17 9.55 23.01
CA GLU A 48 -10.83 10.51 23.91
C GLU A 48 -11.81 11.43 23.16
N GLY A 49 -11.97 11.26 21.82
CA GLY A 49 -12.82 12.07 20.97
C GLY A 49 -12.22 13.46 20.64
N LYS A 50 -10.89 13.62 20.80
CA LYS A 50 -10.19 14.86 20.46
C LYS A 50 -9.65 14.77 19.04
N GLU A 51 -9.88 15.81 18.26
CA GLU A 51 -9.28 15.94 16.93
C GLU A 51 -7.77 16.12 17.01
N ILE A 52 -7.04 15.23 16.34
CA ILE A 52 -5.59 15.29 16.15
C ILE A 52 -5.26 15.42 14.67
N PRO A 53 -4.34 16.30 14.29
CA PRO A 53 -3.89 16.42 12.91
C PRO A 53 -3.06 15.19 12.54
N VAL A 54 -3.35 14.63 11.36
CA VAL A 54 -2.68 13.43 10.84
C VAL A 54 -1.94 13.79 9.56
N SER A 55 -0.66 13.52 9.53
CA SER A 55 0.19 13.67 8.36
C SER A 55 -0.02 12.54 7.35
N VAL A 56 0.47 12.74 6.11
CA VAL A 56 0.45 11.70 5.08
C VAL A 56 1.16 10.42 5.57
N ILE A 57 2.32 10.54 6.23
CA ILE A 57 3.06 9.39 6.77
C ILE A 57 2.22 8.63 7.79
N GLU A 58 1.66 9.33 8.78
CA GLU A 58 0.85 8.72 9.83
C GLU A 58 -0.40 8.05 9.27
N TYR A 59 -1.07 8.69 8.32
CA TYR A 59 -2.22 8.11 7.65
C TYR A 59 -1.88 6.78 6.98
N VAL A 60 -0.81 6.75 6.16
CA VAL A 60 -0.38 5.53 5.47
C VAL A 60 -0.01 4.41 6.45
N VAL A 61 0.72 4.75 7.53
CA VAL A 61 1.10 3.77 8.56
C VAL A 61 -0.13 3.19 9.26
N ASN A 62 -1.10 4.04 9.64
CA ASN A 62 -2.32 3.61 10.32
C ASN A 62 -3.17 2.74 9.41
N ASP A 63 -3.38 3.16 8.15
CA ASP A 63 -4.16 2.46 7.15
C ASP A 63 -3.58 1.06 6.82
N LEU A 64 -2.25 0.92 6.78
CA LEU A 64 -1.58 -0.38 6.62
C LEU A 64 -1.73 -1.25 7.86
N LYS A 65 -1.63 -0.67 9.07
CA LYS A 65 -1.78 -1.42 10.33
C LYS A 65 -3.20 -1.93 10.54
N GLU A 66 -4.21 -1.16 10.17
CA GLU A 66 -5.62 -1.56 10.30
C GLU A 66 -5.93 -2.83 9.51
N ASP A 67 -5.30 -3.03 8.36
CA ASP A 67 -5.51 -4.19 7.50
C ASP A 67 -4.41 -5.26 7.63
N ASP A 68 -3.49 -5.13 8.60
CA ASP A 68 -2.33 -6.02 8.79
C ASP A 68 -1.50 -6.18 7.51
N LEU A 69 -1.32 -5.07 6.78
CA LEU A 69 -0.58 -5.02 5.52
C LEU A 69 0.79 -4.36 5.69
N ALA A 70 1.70 -4.71 4.80
CA ALA A 70 3.00 -4.06 4.65
C ALA A 70 3.38 -3.96 3.17
N PHE A 71 4.23 -3.02 2.82
CA PHE A 71 4.81 -3.00 1.48
C PHE A 71 5.63 -4.27 1.21
N HIS A 72 5.54 -4.80 0.01
CA HIS A 72 6.28 -6.01 -0.39
C HIS A 72 7.73 -5.69 -0.75
N ASN A 73 7.98 -4.49 -1.29
CA ASN A 73 9.33 -4.05 -1.61
C ASN A 73 10.10 -3.65 -0.33
N PRO A 74 11.30 -4.23 -0.08
CA PRO A 74 12.09 -3.95 1.12
C PRO A 74 12.50 -2.48 1.25
N MET A 75 12.81 -1.82 0.12
CA MET A 75 13.20 -0.42 0.11
C MET A 75 12.03 0.50 0.44
N HIS A 76 10.84 0.19 -0.04
CA HIS A 76 9.62 0.92 0.30
C HIS A 76 9.29 0.79 1.79
N ARG A 77 9.44 -0.41 2.39
CA ARG A 77 9.29 -0.60 3.84
C ARG A 77 10.28 0.25 4.63
N ARG A 78 11.54 0.29 4.19
CA ARG A 78 12.59 1.08 4.83
C ARG A 78 12.26 2.57 4.79
N ILE A 79 11.88 3.10 3.63
CA ILE A 79 11.48 4.51 3.48
C ILE A 79 10.33 4.85 4.44
N LEU A 80 9.28 4.02 4.49
CA LEU A 80 8.14 4.26 5.38
C LEU A 80 8.55 4.24 6.86
N THR A 81 9.39 3.27 7.27
CA THR A 81 9.87 3.15 8.65
C THR A 81 10.71 4.34 9.05
N GLU A 82 11.65 4.78 8.21
CA GLU A 82 12.48 5.96 8.49
C GLU A 82 11.63 7.24 8.51
N ALA A 83 10.69 7.40 7.58
CA ALA A 83 9.76 8.53 7.54
C ALA A 83 8.96 8.64 8.84
N MET A 84 8.42 7.52 9.34
CA MET A 84 7.65 7.49 10.59
C MET A 84 8.53 7.81 11.81
N THR A 85 9.81 7.44 11.79
CA THR A 85 10.72 7.75 12.88
C THR A 85 10.97 9.26 13.04
N HIS A 86 10.95 10.00 11.92
CA HIS A 86 11.30 11.42 11.87
C HIS A 86 10.11 12.37 11.73
N VAL A 87 8.88 11.85 11.54
CA VAL A 87 7.69 12.69 11.25
C VAL A 87 7.43 13.78 12.28
N HIS A 88 7.81 13.53 13.54
CA HIS A 88 7.64 14.48 14.65
C HIS A 88 8.88 15.33 14.94
N ASP A 89 9.96 15.15 14.20
CA ASP A 89 11.17 15.94 14.38
C ASP A 89 10.94 17.38 13.90
N SER A 90 11.39 18.35 14.71
CA SER A 90 11.25 19.76 14.36
C SER A 90 11.96 20.10 13.05
N GLY A 91 11.19 20.59 12.08
CA GLY A 91 11.72 20.96 10.76
C GLY A 91 11.97 19.78 9.80
N PHE A 92 11.47 18.59 10.12
CA PHE A 92 11.50 17.47 9.20
C PHE A 92 10.73 17.80 7.92
N ILE A 93 11.37 17.59 6.78
CA ILE A 93 10.79 17.68 5.43
C ILE A 93 11.24 16.42 4.71
N ALA A 94 10.28 15.54 4.43
CA ALA A 94 10.55 14.20 3.88
C ALA A 94 11.37 14.25 2.58
N GLU A 95 11.02 15.12 1.66
CA GLU A 95 11.75 15.29 0.38
C GLU A 95 13.22 15.61 0.60
N ARG A 96 13.51 16.59 1.46
CA ARG A 96 14.90 16.99 1.75
C ARG A 96 15.68 15.90 2.46
N TYR A 97 15.05 15.25 3.42
CA TYR A 97 15.65 14.18 4.20
C TYR A 97 16.09 13.02 3.29
N PHE A 98 15.20 12.52 2.46
CA PHE A 98 15.49 11.37 1.60
C PHE A 98 16.41 11.71 0.42
N ILE A 99 16.31 12.89 -0.18
CA ILE A 99 17.25 13.31 -1.25
C ILE A 99 18.67 13.46 -0.69
N ALA A 100 18.83 13.99 0.52
CA ALA A 100 20.14 14.16 1.16
C ALA A 100 20.59 12.94 1.97
N HIS A 101 19.90 11.80 1.85
CA HIS A 101 20.20 10.62 2.64
C HIS A 101 21.60 10.07 2.36
N SER A 102 22.29 9.59 3.41
CA SER A 102 23.66 9.05 3.31
C SER A 102 23.75 7.75 2.50
N ASP A 103 22.66 6.99 2.42
CA ASP A 103 22.56 5.81 1.59
C ASP A 103 22.26 6.22 0.15
N PRO A 104 23.16 5.94 -0.82
CA PRO A 104 23.00 6.35 -2.22
C PRO A 104 21.76 5.73 -2.90
N GLU A 105 21.34 4.54 -2.49
CA GLU A 105 20.17 3.86 -3.06
C GLU A 105 18.89 4.60 -2.67
N LEU A 106 18.73 4.94 -1.39
CA LEU A 106 17.61 5.75 -0.90
C LEU A 106 17.59 7.13 -1.55
N SER A 107 18.73 7.82 -1.59
CA SER A 107 18.86 9.14 -2.20
C SER A 107 18.50 9.12 -3.70
N SER A 108 18.92 8.09 -4.42
CA SER A 108 18.61 7.91 -5.85
C SER A 108 17.11 7.74 -6.09
N ILE A 109 16.47 6.84 -5.33
CA ILE A 109 15.01 6.61 -5.41
C ILE A 109 14.24 7.89 -5.05
N ALA A 110 14.64 8.57 -3.98
CA ALA A 110 13.99 9.82 -3.57
C ALA A 110 14.10 10.91 -4.62
N THR A 111 15.27 11.07 -5.23
CA THR A 111 15.51 12.05 -6.31
C THR A 111 14.65 11.74 -7.53
N GLU A 112 14.55 10.47 -7.92
CA GLU A 112 13.68 10.04 -9.02
C GLU A 112 12.22 10.37 -8.73
N LEU A 113 11.71 9.98 -7.54
CA LEU A 113 10.32 10.16 -7.15
C LEU A 113 9.94 11.63 -6.95
N ALA A 114 10.84 12.45 -6.43
CA ALA A 114 10.65 13.89 -6.28
C ALA A 114 10.60 14.61 -7.64
N SER A 115 11.42 14.17 -8.61
CA SER A 115 11.50 14.76 -9.94
C SER A 115 10.32 14.40 -10.84
N ASP A 116 9.65 13.28 -10.58
CA ASP A 116 8.55 12.75 -11.39
C ASP A 116 7.22 13.47 -11.08
N ARG A 117 7.19 14.79 -11.34
CA ARG A 117 6.04 15.67 -11.04
C ARG A 117 4.77 15.31 -11.82
N TYR A 118 4.87 14.45 -12.83
CA TYR A 118 3.81 14.28 -13.82
C TYR A 118 2.85 13.11 -13.57
N GLN A 119 3.17 12.18 -12.68
CA GLN A 119 2.40 10.93 -12.61
C GLN A 119 1.23 10.95 -11.62
N LEU A 120 1.33 11.66 -10.51
CA LEU A 120 0.24 11.71 -9.53
C LEU A 120 -0.98 12.46 -10.07
N SER A 121 -0.78 13.59 -10.74
CA SER A 121 -1.87 14.40 -11.30
C SER A 121 -2.46 13.84 -12.60
N LYS A 122 -1.70 13.11 -13.43
CA LYS A 122 -2.21 12.51 -14.67
C LYS A 122 -3.26 11.42 -14.47
N PHE A 123 -3.25 10.76 -13.33
CA PHE A 123 -4.24 9.70 -13.05
C PHE A 123 -5.67 10.25 -12.92
N HIS A 124 -5.83 11.56 -12.66
CA HIS A 124 -7.12 12.18 -12.39
C HIS A 124 -7.49 13.41 -13.23
N SER A 125 -6.62 13.92 -14.11
CA SER A 125 -6.89 15.19 -14.82
C SER A 125 -7.68 15.03 -16.12
N LYS A 126 -8.83 14.34 -16.09
CA LYS A 126 -9.78 14.45 -17.22
C LYS A 126 -10.83 15.55 -17.05
N THR A 127 -10.99 16.13 -15.88
CA THR A 127 -12.03 17.15 -15.66
C THR A 127 -11.78 17.94 -14.37
N GLN A 128 -10.92 18.96 -14.31
CA GLN A 128 -11.15 20.12 -13.43
C GLN A 128 -9.92 21.03 -13.27
N LYS A 129 -10.14 22.29 -12.83
CA LYS A 129 -9.19 23.36 -12.52
C LYS A 129 -7.89 22.83 -11.88
N ILE A 130 -6.76 23.41 -12.27
CA ILE A 130 -5.42 23.12 -11.76
C ILE A 130 -5.37 23.42 -10.25
N THR A 131 -5.82 22.49 -9.43
CA THR A 131 -5.51 22.43 -8.01
C THR A 131 -4.21 21.66 -7.85
N THR A 132 -3.33 22.11 -6.97
CA THR A 132 -2.06 21.42 -6.69
C THR A 132 -2.33 20.07 -6.02
N ASP A 133 -1.43 19.07 -6.19
CA ASP A 133 -1.54 17.78 -5.50
C ASP A 133 -1.63 17.99 -3.97
N GLU A 134 -0.96 19.02 -3.42
CA GLU A 134 -0.97 19.36 -2.00
C GLU A 134 -2.35 19.77 -1.49
N GLU A 135 -3.14 20.50 -2.29
CA GLU A 135 -4.51 20.87 -1.94
C GLU A 135 -5.50 19.70 -1.96
N ARG A 136 -5.09 18.56 -2.51
CA ARG A 136 -5.94 17.38 -2.69
C ARG A 136 -5.39 16.13 -1.99
N LEU A 137 -4.47 16.27 -1.05
CA LEU A 137 -3.86 15.12 -0.36
C LEU A 137 -4.90 14.23 0.31
N PHE A 138 -5.95 14.81 0.88
CA PHE A 138 -7.04 14.08 1.53
C PHE A 138 -7.87 13.20 0.57
N GLU A 139 -7.85 13.48 -0.74
CA GLU A 139 -8.46 12.62 -1.77
C GLU A 139 -7.43 11.68 -2.39
N LEU A 140 -6.22 12.18 -2.65
CA LEU A 140 -5.19 11.49 -3.40
C LEU A 140 -4.62 10.31 -2.61
N VAL A 141 -4.22 10.54 -1.36
CA VAL A 141 -3.54 9.51 -0.56
C VAL A 141 -4.45 8.31 -0.27
N PRO A 142 -5.71 8.48 0.18
CA PRO A 142 -6.63 7.37 0.32
C PRO A 142 -6.84 6.58 -0.97
N LEU A 143 -6.94 7.27 -2.11
CA LEU A 143 -7.10 6.61 -3.39
C LEU A 143 -5.88 5.76 -3.78
N LEU A 144 -4.65 6.24 -3.51
CA LEU A 144 -3.44 5.46 -3.73
C LEU A 144 -3.43 4.20 -2.86
N MET A 145 -3.79 4.33 -1.58
CA MET A 145 -3.90 3.20 -0.65
C MET A 145 -4.94 2.17 -1.11
N ILE A 146 -6.08 2.65 -1.57
CA ILE A 146 -7.13 1.81 -2.14
C ILE A 146 -6.64 1.01 -3.34
N ASN A 147 -5.96 1.69 -4.28
CA ASN A 147 -5.45 1.03 -5.48
C ASN A 147 -4.41 -0.04 -5.12
N PHE A 148 -3.57 0.22 -4.13
CA PHE A 148 -2.62 -0.76 -3.60
C PHE A 148 -3.34 -1.97 -2.99
N LYS A 149 -4.29 -1.76 -2.08
CA LYS A 149 -5.08 -2.83 -1.45
C LYS A 149 -5.87 -3.65 -2.48
N ASN A 150 -6.50 -2.99 -3.45
CA ASN A 150 -7.20 -3.68 -4.55
C ASN A 150 -6.28 -4.56 -5.38
N ALA A 151 -5.04 -4.13 -5.63
CA ALA A 151 -4.07 -4.93 -6.34
C ALA A 151 -3.71 -6.22 -5.58
N ILE A 152 -3.55 -6.12 -4.25
CA ILE A 152 -3.29 -7.28 -3.37
C ILE A 152 -4.46 -8.26 -3.44
N VAL A 153 -5.69 -7.78 -3.26
CA VAL A 153 -6.90 -8.62 -3.32
C VAL A 153 -7.06 -9.29 -4.69
N ALA A 154 -6.85 -8.54 -5.77
CA ALA A 154 -6.93 -9.08 -7.12
C ALA A 154 -5.89 -10.19 -7.37
N ALA A 155 -4.67 -10.01 -6.87
CA ALA A 155 -3.62 -11.02 -6.97
C ALA A 155 -3.96 -12.26 -6.14
N GLU A 156 -4.50 -12.10 -4.93
CA GLU A 156 -4.93 -13.22 -4.11
C GLU A 156 -6.06 -14.02 -4.76
N LEU A 157 -7.10 -13.35 -5.27
CA LEU A 157 -8.19 -14.01 -5.99
C LEU A 157 -7.67 -14.78 -7.20
N LYS A 158 -6.74 -14.20 -7.94
CA LYS A 158 -6.11 -14.86 -9.08
C LYS A 158 -5.32 -16.11 -8.67
N HIS A 159 -4.57 -16.04 -7.57
CA HIS A 159 -3.84 -17.20 -7.04
C HIS A 159 -4.78 -18.32 -6.60
N ILE A 160 -5.90 -17.99 -5.93
CA ILE A 160 -6.91 -18.98 -5.53
C ILE A 160 -7.53 -19.62 -6.77
N MET A 161 -7.85 -18.84 -7.79
CA MET A 161 -8.41 -19.37 -9.04
C MET A 161 -7.45 -20.34 -9.76
N TYR A 162 -6.15 -20.01 -9.80
CA TYR A 162 -5.16 -20.93 -10.37
C TYR A 162 -5.00 -22.21 -9.54
N ALA A 163 -5.03 -22.08 -8.20
CA ALA A 163 -4.97 -23.23 -7.31
C ALA A 163 -6.20 -24.15 -7.47
N LEU A 164 -7.38 -23.60 -7.75
CA LEU A 164 -8.60 -24.38 -8.02
C LEU A 164 -8.54 -25.12 -9.37
N GLN A 165 -7.79 -24.61 -10.35
CA GLN A 165 -7.62 -25.22 -11.67
C GLN A 165 -6.50 -26.27 -11.70
N ASP A 166 -5.72 -26.40 -10.61
CA ASP A 166 -4.67 -27.42 -10.50
C ASP A 166 -5.30 -28.81 -10.33
N PRO A 167 -5.04 -29.78 -11.24
CA PRO A 167 -5.61 -31.12 -11.15
C PRO A 167 -5.32 -31.85 -9.84
N VAL A 168 -4.20 -31.53 -9.18
CA VAL A 168 -3.84 -32.11 -7.87
C VAL A 168 -4.78 -31.61 -6.77
N ASN A 169 -5.19 -30.35 -6.82
CA ASN A 169 -6.12 -29.77 -5.87
C ASN A 169 -7.58 -30.10 -6.21
N GLU A 170 -7.90 -30.20 -7.50
CA GLU A 170 -9.22 -30.62 -7.98
C GLU A 170 -9.57 -32.05 -7.53
N ALA A 171 -8.57 -32.94 -7.42
CA ALA A 171 -8.74 -34.31 -6.95
C ALA A 171 -8.86 -34.43 -5.42
N ASP A 172 -8.69 -33.34 -4.67
CA ASP A 172 -8.72 -33.30 -3.20
C ASP A 172 -9.91 -32.42 -2.75
N ASP A 173 -11.04 -33.06 -2.45
CA ASP A 173 -12.30 -32.39 -2.08
C ASP A 173 -12.14 -31.43 -0.90
N GLU A 174 -11.30 -31.77 0.10
CA GLU A 174 -11.08 -30.94 1.27
C GLU A 174 -10.32 -29.66 0.93
N LYS A 175 -9.28 -29.76 0.11
CA LYS A 175 -8.53 -28.59 -0.39
C LYS A 175 -9.37 -27.72 -1.29
N CYS A 176 -10.14 -28.33 -2.18
CA CYS A 176 -11.03 -27.60 -3.08
C CYS A 176 -12.05 -26.80 -2.27
N ALA A 177 -12.69 -27.41 -1.27
CA ALA A 177 -13.64 -26.75 -0.39
C ALA A 177 -12.98 -25.59 0.40
N ALA A 178 -11.79 -25.76 0.93
CA ALA A 178 -11.02 -24.72 1.63
C ALA A 178 -10.68 -23.52 0.72
N LEU A 179 -10.23 -23.79 -0.52
CA LEU A 179 -9.94 -22.75 -1.52
C LEU A 179 -11.20 -21.98 -1.92
N MET A 180 -12.33 -22.69 -2.10
CA MET A 180 -13.62 -22.05 -2.40
C MET A 180 -14.11 -21.16 -1.26
N GLN A 181 -13.95 -21.62 -0.01
CA GLN A 181 -14.29 -20.80 1.16
C GLN A 181 -13.42 -19.56 1.25
N ARG A 182 -12.12 -19.67 1.00
CA ARG A 182 -11.18 -18.54 0.97
C ARG A 182 -11.54 -17.55 -0.15
N TYR A 183 -11.86 -18.04 -1.33
CA TYR A 183 -12.31 -17.20 -2.45
C TYR A 183 -13.53 -16.36 -2.06
N LYS A 184 -14.55 -16.98 -1.45
CA LYS A 184 -15.77 -16.29 -0.99
C LYS A 184 -15.44 -15.22 0.05
N ALA A 185 -14.58 -15.53 1.03
CA ALA A 185 -14.18 -14.57 2.06
C ALA A 185 -13.48 -13.35 1.49
N VAL A 186 -12.49 -13.55 0.62
CA VAL A 186 -11.73 -12.46 -0.03
C VAL A 186 -12.63 -11.64 -0.95
N SER A 187 -13.48 -12.28 -1.75
CA SER A 187 -14.42 -11.59 -2.65
C SER A 187 -15.44 -10.75 -1.87
N TYR A 188 -15.96 -11.26 -0.75
CA TYR A 188 -16.91 -10.54 0.08
C TYR A 188 -16.28 -9.30 0.72
N THR A 189 -15.07 -9.42 1.25
CA THR A 189 -14.32 -8.30 1.82
C THR A 189 -14.08 -7.20 0.78
N HIS A 190 -13.73 -7.60 -0.43
CA HIS A 190 -13.52 -6.67 -1.54
C HIS A 190 -14.80 -5.92 -1.94
N LEU A 191 -15.92 -6.61 -2.08
CA LEU A 191 -17.22 -6.00 -2.40
C LEU A 191 -17.68 -5.02 -1.33
N ARG A 192 -17.55 -5.38 -0.04
CA ARG A 192 -17.95 -4.52 1.08
C ARG A 192 -17.11 -3.24 1.15
N ALA A 193 -15.81 -3.32 0.86
CA ALA A 193 -14.94 -2.14 0.78
C ALA A 193 -15.34 -1.18 -0.34
N HIS A 194 -15.95 -1.66 -1.43
CA HIS A 194 -16.49 -0.83 -2.50
C HIS A 194 -17.85 -0.20 -2.17
N GLU A 195 -18.74 -0.90 -1.45
CA GLU A 195 -20.07 -0.40 -1.08
C GLU A 195 -20.03 0.74 -0.07
N THR A 196 -19.14 0.67 0.92
CA THR A 196 -18.96 1.75 1.93
C THR A 196 -18.44 3.07 1.38
N ARG A 197 -18.05 3.11 0.10
CA ARG A 197 -17.55 4.30 -0.59
C ARG A 197 -18.54 4.97 -1.53
N SER A 198 -19.63 4.29 -1.86
CA SER A 198 -20.66 4.83 -2.75
C SER A 198 -21.74 5.59 -2.00
N ASN A 199 -21.67 5.65 -0.69
CA ASN A 199 -22.50 6.44 0.21
C ASN A 199 -21.69 7.57 0.84
#